data_a5517414a206b9a45cceceeaadce8c96
#
_entry.id   a5517414a206b9a45cceceeaadce8c96
#
_cell.length_a   1.000
_cell.length_b   1.000
_cell.length_c   1.000
_cell.angle_alpha   90.00
_cell.angle_beta   90.00
_cell.angle_gamma   90.00
#
_symmetry.space_group_name_H-M   'P 1'
#
loop_
_entity.id
_entity.type
_entity.pdbx_description
1 polymer ?
#
loop_
_entity_poly.entity_id
_entity_poly.type
_entity_poly.pdbx_seq_one_letter_code
_entity_poly.pdbx_strand_id
1 'polypeptide(L)'
;APVCMGHLELQGFKVNDYVVMDHGMDMDPFKKFEKVFSGHFHTRSTQDNISYLGNPYEIYWNDCEDTRGFHLFDTKTLETIPVNNTHRLFYKIYYTDNDYQLFDASELEDKIVKLVVRKKTDTKKFEKFIDKLYASKAKGILSTCSS
;
A
#
# COMPACT_ATOMS: atom_id res chain seq x y z
N ALA A 1 -21.42 -24.91 -1.25
CA ALA A 1 -21.52 -23.46 -1.08
C ALA A 1 -20.93 -22.78 -2.31
N PRO A 2 -21.56 -21.76 -2.89
CA PRO A 2 -21.02 -21.08 -4.07
C PRO A 2 -19.82 -20.18 -3.75
N VAL A 3 -19.64 -19.80 -2.48
CA VAL A 3 -18.59 -18.85 -2.04
C VAL A 3 -17.72 -19.48 -0.96
N CYS A 4 -16.42 -19.26 -1.09
CA CYS A 4 -15.41 -19.61 -0.09
C CYS A 4 -14.72 -18.33 0.39
N MET A 5 -14.50 -18.20 1.70
CA MET A 5 -13.73 -17.13 2.30
C MET A 5 -12.65 -17.71 3.20
N GLY A 6 -11.44 -17.19 3.09
CA GLY A 6 -10.30 -17.72 3.87
C GLY A 6 -9.16 -16.72 4.01
N HIS A 7 -8.13 -17.18 4.70
CA HIS A 7 -6.84 -16.50 4.80
C HIS A 7 -5.79 -17.46 4.24
N LEU A 8 -5.66 -17.46 2.91
CA LEU A 8 -4.99 -18.50 2.15
C LEU A 8 -3.65 -17.97 1.62
N GLU A 9 -2.66 -18.83 1.56
CA GLU A 9 -1.40 -18.61 0.86
C GLU A 9 -1.39 -19.49 -0.38
N LEU A 10 -1.74 -18.89 -1.53
CA LEU A 10 -1.86 -19.61 -2.80
C LEU A 10 -0.69 -19.28 -3.72
N GLN A 11 -0.13 -20.32 -4.34
CA GLN A 11 0.92 -20.18 -5.33
C GLN A 11 0.41 -19.41 -6.57
N GLY A 12 1.27 -18.58 -7.16
CA GLY A 12 0.99 -17.84 -8.39
C GLY A 12 0.37 -16.45 -8.20
N PHE A 13 -0.01 -16.07 -6.97
CA PHE A 13 -0.54 -14.74 -6.68
C PHE A 13 0.53 -13.71 -6.34
N LYS A 14 0.25 -12.44 -6.62
CA LYS A 14 1.12 -11.32 -6.24
C LYS A 14 1.10 -11.09 -4.74
N VAL A 15 2.27 -11.11 -4.12
CA VAL A 15 2.50 -10.66 -2.75
C VAL A 15 2.53 -9.12 -2.71
N ASN A 16 3.19 -8.54 -3.71
CA ASN A 16 3.27 -7.11 -4.00
C ASN A 16 3.59 -6.92 -5.50
N ASP A 17 3.85 -5.68 -5.94
CA ASP A 17 4.12 -5.39 -7.36
C ASP A 17 5.35 -6.08 -7.94
N TYR A 18 6.27 -6.54 -7.09
CA TYR A 18 7.57 -7.10 -7.50
C TYR A 18 7.69 -8.61 -7.25
N VAL A 19 6.83 -9.17 -6.40
CA VAL A 19 6.96 -10.55 -5.92
C VAL A 19 5.69 -11.33 -6.19
N VAL A 20 5.84 -12.43 -6.88
CA VAL A 20 4.80 -13.47 -7.05
C VAL A 20 5.15 -14.65 -6.14
N MET A 21 4.16 -15.17 -5.44
CA MET A 21 4.32 -16.33 -4.57
C MET A 21 4.63 -17.57 -5.42
N ASP A 22 5.80 -18.16 -5.22
CA ASP A 22 6.28 -19.33 -5.95
C ASP A 22 6.01 -20.65 -5.21
N HIS A 23 5.51 -20.58 -4.00
CA HIS A 23 5.11 -21.69 -3.16
C HIS A 23 3.72 -21.43 -2.54
N GLY A 24 3.22 -22.36 -1.73
CA GLY A 24 1.91 -22.27 -1.12
C GLY A 24 0.96 -23.35 -1.61
N MET A 25 -0.32 -23.21 -1.32
CA MET A 25 -1.34 -24.18 -1.71
C MET A 25 -1.66 -24.06 -3.20
N ASP A 26 -2.04 -25.20 -3.79
CA ASP A 26 -2.57 -25.26 -5.15
C ASP A 26 -3.96 -24.60 -5.21
N MET A 27 -4.27 -23.95 -6.33
CA MET A 27 -5.58 -23.35 -6.61
C MET A 27 -6.66 -24.38 -6.97
N ASP A 28 -6.29 -25.59 -7.41
CA ASP A 28 -7.23 -26.61 -7.91
C ASP A 28 -8.37 -26.94 -6.94
N PRO A 29 -8.15 -27.10 -5.62
CA PRO A 29 -9.24 -27.36 -4.67
C PRO A 29 -10.32 -26.27 -4.62
N PHE A 30 -10.00 -25.07 -5.07
CA PHE A 30 -10.89 -23.91 -5.02
C PHE A 30 -11.70 -23.69 -6.30
N LYS A 31 -11.40 -24.40 -7.40
CA LYS A 31 -12.13 -24.32 -8.68
C LYS A 31 -13.61 -24.70 -8.58
N LYS A 32 -13.98 -25.48 -7.56
CA LYS A 32 -15.38 -25.87 -7.30
C LYS A 32 -16.28 -24.77 -6.78
N PHE A 33 -15.72 -23.61 -6.36
CA PHE A 33 -16.48 -22.47 -5.90
C PHE A 33 -16.69 -21.46 -7.02
N GLU A 34 -17.80 -20.73 -6.99
CA GLU A 34 -18.05 -19.65 -7.94
C GLU A 34 -17.19 -18.42 -7.63
N LYS A 35 -16.99 -18.14 -6.34
CA LYS A 35 -16.13 -17.06 -5.83
C LYS A 35 -15.31 -17.54 -4.64
N VAL A 36 -14.05 -17.12 -4.62
CA VAL A 36 -13.15 -17.33 -3.49
C VAL A 36 -12.55 -15.99 -3.10
N PHE A 37 -12.70 -15.59 -1.85
CA PHE A 37 -12.10 -14.39 -1.30
C PHE A 37 -11.04 -14.77 -0.27
N SER A 38 -9.87 -14.16 -0.40
CA SER A 38 -8.76 -14.41 0.53
C SER A 38 -8.18 -13.11 1.07
N GLY A 39 -7.77 -13.15 2.35
CA GLY A 39 -6.80 -12.26 2.93
C GLY A 39 -5.37 -12.78 2.70
N HIS A 40 -4.45 -12.44 3.59
CA HIS A 40 -3.03 -12.75 3.59
C HIS A 40 -2.18 -11.76 2.78
N PHE A 41 -2.34 -11.69 1.45
CA PHE A 41 -1.62 -10.70 0.65
C PHE A 41 -2.26 -9.33 0.75
N HIS A 42 -1.41 -8.30 0.94
CA HIS A 42 -1.87 -6.92 1.14
C HIS A 42 -2.29 -6.24 -0.16
N THR A 43 -1.76 -6.68 -1.29
CA THR A 43 -2.10 -6.15 -2.62
C THR A 43 -3.30 -6.88 -3.18
N ARG A 44 -4.23 -6.12 -3.75
CA ARG A 44 -5.39 -6.69 -4.46
C ARG A 44 -4.95 -7.41 -5.71
N SER A 45 -5.41 -8.63 -5.89
CA SER A 45 -5.18 -9.39 -7.11
C SER A 45 -6.30 -10.39 -7.34
N THR A 46 -6.58 -10.70 -8.61
CA THR A 46 -7.60 -11.68 -8.98
C THR A 46 -7.07 -12.57 -10.09
N GLN A 47 -7.26 -13.87 -9.93
CA GLN A 47 -7.03 -14.88 -10.96
C GLN A 47 -8.21 -15.85 -10.94
N ASP A 48 -8.81 -16.07 -12.10
CA ASP A 48 -9.99 -16.90 -12.27
C ASP A 48 -11.12 -16.51 -11.29
N ASN A 49 -11.53 -17.42 -10.43
CA ASN A 49 -12.58 -17.21 -9.42
C ASN A 49 -12.04 -16.78 -8.05
N ILE A 50 -10.72 -16.58 -7.90
CA ILE A 50 -10.07 -16.27 -6.64
C ILE A 50 -9.63 -14.82 -6.59
N SER A 51 -10.02 -14.09 -5.54
CA SER A 51 -9.69 -12.70 -5.31
C SER A 51 -9.03 -12.49 -3.93
N TYR A 52 -7.82 -11.95 -3.92
CA TYR A 52 -7.23 -11.35 -2.74
C TYR A 52 -7.74 -9.93 -2.57
N LEU A 53 -8.36 -9.65 -1.43
CA LEU A 53 -9.05 -8.39 -1.19
C LEU A 53 -8.11 -7.24 -0.84
N GLY A 54 -6.87 -7.57 -0.43
CA GLY A 54 -5.91 -6.60 0.05
C GLY A 54 -6.25 -6.02 1.42
N ASN A 55 -5.47 -5.06 1.87
CA ASN A 55 -5.68 -4.38 3.15
C ASN A 55 -6.65 -3.21 3.00
N PRO A 56 -7.49 -2.92 4.04
CA PRO A 56 -8.38 -1.77 4.03
C PRO A 56 -7.65 -0.44 4.19
N TYR A 57 -6.42 -0.44 4.74
CA TYR A 57 -5.55 0.72 4.94
C TYR A 57 -4.07 0.30 4.89
N GLU A 58 -3.17 1.26 4.85
CA GLU A 58 -1.72 1.03 4.83
C GLU A 58 -1.24 0.54 6.20
N ILE A 59 -0.50 -0.59 6.23
CA ILE A 59 0.08 -1.19 7.45
C ILE A 59 1.61 -1.08 7.42
N TYR A 60 2.21 -1.27 6.25
CA TYR A 60 3.66 -1.23 6.05
C TYR A 60 4.04 -0.23 4.95
N TRP A 61 5.31 0.15 4.90
CA TRP A 61 5.86 1.02 3.85
C TRP A 61 5.69 0.49 2.43
N ASN A 62 5.57 -0.81 2.24
CA ASN A 62 5.26 -1.42 0.94
C ASN A 62 3.82 -1.18 0.49
N ASP A 63 2.94 -0.82 1.43
CA ASP A 63 1.55 -0.49 1.14
C ASP A 63 1.37 0.96 0.67
N CYS A 64 2.39 1.80 0.87
CA CYS A 64 2.38 3.20 0.48
C CYS A 64 2.25 3.32 -1.05
N GLU A 65 1.34 4.18 -1.50
CA GLU A 65 1.05 4.43 -2.92
C GLU A 65 0.26 3.31 -3.64
N ASP A 66 -0.05 2.20 -2.96
CA ASP A 66 -0.93 1.16 -3.50
C ASP A 66 -2.40 1.39 -3.09
N THR A 67 -3.32 0.87 -3.88
CA THR A 67 -4.76 1.04 -3.65
C THR A 67 -5.24 0.19 -2.49
N ARG A 68 -5.79 0.83 -1.45
CA ARG A 68 -6.34 0.19 -0.25
C ARG A 68 -7.83 0.40 -0.16
N GLY A 69 -8.51 -0.41 0.66
CA GLY A 69 -9.94 -0.29 0.89
C GLY A 69 -10.61 -1.64 1.14
N PHE A 70 -11.91 -1.68 1.00
CA PHE A 70 -12.70 -2.89 1.20
C PHE A 70 -13.60 -3.17 -0.02
N HIS A 71 -14.39 -4.21 0.04
CA HIS A 71 -15.29 -4.61 -1.01
C HIS A 71 -16.71 -4.78 -0.47
N LEU A 72 -17.68 -4.35 -1.25
CA LEU A 72 -19.08 -4.73 -1.07
C LEU A 72 -19.35 -5.97 -1.91
N PHE A 73 -19.97 -6.96 -1.32
CA PHE A 73 -20.28 -8.21 -1.98
C PHE A 73 -21.79 -8.46 -1.93
N ASP A 74 -22.43 -8.58 -3.10
CA ASP A 74 -23.83 -8.97 -3.20
C ASP A 74 -23.92 -10.49 -3.24
N THR A 75 -24.55 -11.07 -2.21
CA THR A 75 -24.67 -12.53 -2.07
C THR A 75 -25.69 -13.17 -3.02
N LYS A 76 -26.52 -12.36 -3.70
CA LYS A 76 -27.50 -12.85 -4.67
C LYS A 76 -26.93 -12.83 -6.08
N THR A 77 -26.30 -11.73 -6.47
CA THR A 77 -25.73 -11.56 -7.81
C THR A 77 -24.29 -12.05 -7.90
N LEU A 78 -23.61 -12.25 -6.76
CA LEU A 78 -22.19 -12.54 -6.62
C LEU A 78 -21.28 -11.42 -7.17
N GLU A 79 -21.83 -10.23 -7.32
CA GLU A 79 -21.05 -9.06 -7.71
C GLU A 79 -20.19 -8.54 -6.57
N THR A 80 -19.00 -8.04 -6.92
CA THR A 80 -18.05 -7.48 -5.97
C THR A 80 -17.68 -6.07 -6.42
N ILE A 81 -17.93 -5.09 -5.56
CA ILE A 81 -17.65 -3.67 -5.83
C ILE A 81 -16.53 -3.20 -4.89
N PRO A 82 -15.37 -2.81 -5.40
CA PRO A 82 -14.30 -2.26 -4.57
C PRO A 82 -14.64 -0.83 -4.11
N VAL A 83 -14.42 -0.57 -2.83
CA VAL A 83 -14.49 0.77 -2.22
C VAL A 83 -13.09 1.18 -1.79
N ASN A 84 -12.54 2.19 -2.45
CA ASN A 84 -11.18 2.63 -2.19
C ASN A 84 -11.11 3.54 -0.96
N ASN A 85 -10.10 3.29 -0.12
CA ASN A 85 -9.76 4.18 0.98
C ASN A 85 -8.92 5.35 0.45
N THR A 86 -9.42 6.56 0.59
CA THR A 86 -8.71 7.78 0.20
C THR A 86 -7.77 8.30 1.30
N HIS A 87 -7.89 7.79 2.53
CA HIS A 87 -6.98 8.14 3.60
C HIS A 87 -5.63 7.46 3.42
N ARG A 88 -4.58 8.27 3.36
CA ARG A 88 -3.19 7.82 3.35
C ARG A 88 -2.56 8.06 4.71
N LEU A 89 -1.91 7.02 5.25
CA LEU A 89 -1.14 7.11 6.49
C LEU A 89 0.33 7.37 6.22
N PHE A 90 0.90 6.72 5.21
CA PHE A 90 2.30 6.83 4.83
C PHE A 90 2.51 7.79 3.68
N TYR A 91 3.56 8.59 3.79
CA TYR A 91 3.95 9.56 2.76
C TYR A 91 5.45 9.48 2.50
N LYS A 92 5.86 9.21 1.25
CA LYS A 92 7.26 9.19 0.84
C LYS A 92 7.62 10.50 0.17
N ILE A 93 8.71 11.10 0.62
CA ILE A 93 9.28 12.31 0.03
C ILE A 93 10.66 11.97 -0.49
N TYR A 94 10.93 12.32 -1.74
CA TYR A 94 12.23 12.16 -2.37
C TYR A 94 12.89 13.52 -2.45
N TYR A 95 13.84 13.77 -1.55
CA TYR A 95 14.52 15.07 -1.46
C TYR A 95 15.63 15.19 -2.51
N THR A 96 15.59 16.32 -3.24
CA THR A 96 16.71 16.87 -3.98
C THR A 96 16.85 18.36 -3.63
N ASP A 97 18.06 18.95 -3.82
CA ASP A 97 18.28 20.38 -3.50
C ASP A 97 17.39 21.35 -4.32
N ASN A 98 16.76 20.88 -5.41
CA ASN A 98 15.98 21.71 -6.31
C ASN A 98 14.51 21.85 -5.89
N ASP A 99 13.96 20.85 -5.20
CA ASP A 99 12.51 20.73 -4.99
C ASP A 99 12.02 21.33 -3.66
N TYR A 100 12.96 21.73 -2.80
CA TYR A 100 12.68 22.09 -1.42
C TYR A 100 11.80 23.34 -1.24
N GLN A 101 11.86 24.31 -2.17
CA GLN A 101 11.17 25.61 -2.01
C GLN A 101 9.66 25.50 -2.27
N LEU A 102 9.26 24.65 -3.21
CA LEU A 102 7.87 24.48 -3.67
C LEU A 102 7.10 23.43 -2.87
N PHE A 103 7.77 22.71 -1.96
CA PHE A 103 7.14 21.65 -1.21
C PHE A 103 6.10 22.19 -0.21
N ASP A 104 4.85 21.76 -0.34
CA ASP A 104 3.79 22.05 0.61
C ASP A 104 3.75 20.99 1.73
N ALA A 105 4.06 21.39 2.95
CA ALA A 105 4.06 20.52 4.11
C ALA A 105 2.68 20.39 4.79
N SER A 106 1.66 21.10 4.34
CA SER A 106 0.30 21.06 4.94
C SER A 106 -0.36 19.69 4.78
N GLU A 107 -0.03 18.94 3.72
CA GLU A 107 -0.56 17.60 3.46
C GLU A 107 0.02 16.53 4.41
N LEU A 108 1.04 16.87 5.19
CA LEU A 108 1.73 15.92 6.06
C LEU A 108 1.11 15.82 7.47
N GLU A 109 0.15 16.66 7.80
CA GLU A 109 -0.54 16.57 9.10
C GLU A 109 -1.10 15.16 9.30
N ASP A 110 -0.82 14.59 10.46
CA ASP A 110 -1.21 13.22 10.83
C ASP A 110 -0.60 12.08 9.99
N LYS A 111 0.35 12.35 9.10
CA LYS A 111 1.04 11.33 8.30
C LYS A 111 2.30 10.79 8.99
N ILE A 112 2.69 9.58 8.61
CA ILE A 112 4.03 9.03 8.88
C ILE A 112 4.85 9.25 7.61
N VAL A 113 5.89 10.06 7.73
CA VAL A 113 6.69 10.53 6.58
C VAL A 113 8.00 9.78 6.49
N LYS A 114 8.33 9.29 5.30
CA LYS A 114 9.65 8.75 4.97
C LYS A 114 10.36 9.68 4.01
N LEU A 115 11.42 10.32 4.49
CA LEU A 115 12.28 11.15 3.68
C LEU A 115 13.42 10.32 3.08
N VAL A 116 13.45 10.21 1.76
CA VAL A 116 14.51 9.55 0.98
C VAL A 116 15.39 10.63 0.38
N VAL A 117 16.61 10.78 0.90
CA VAL A 117 17.57 11.79 0.41
C VAL A 117 18.30 11.24 -0.82
N ARG A 118 17.97 11.74 -2.00
CA ARG A 118 18.61 11.37 -3.28
C ARG A 118 19.84 12.20 -3.60
N LYS A 119 19.76 13.52 -3.34
CA LYS A 119 20.85 14.44 -3.58
C LYS A 119 20.83 15.56 -2.55
N LYS A 120 21.94 15.72 -1.85
CA LYS A 120 22.16 16.76 -0.83
C LYS A 120 23.53 17.39 -1.05
N THR A 121 23.58 18.50 -1.76
CA THR A 121 24.81 19.28 -1.98
C THR A 121 24.81 20.58 -1.16
N ASP A 122 23.63 21.08 -0.79
CA ASP A 122 23.46 22.29 0.02
C ASP A 122 22.89 21.94 1.40
N THR A 123 23.75 21.89 2.39
CA THR A 123 23.38 21.54 3.77
C THR A 123 22.38 22.53 4.36
N LYS A 124 22.52 23.84 4.08
CA LYS A 124 21.60 24.86 4.61
C LYS A 124 20.19 24.73 4.05
N LYS A 125 20.07 24.40 2.77
CA LYS A 125 18.75 24.11 2.15
C LYS A 125 18.13 22.87 2.77
N PHE A 126 18.92 21.83 2.96
CA PHE A 126 18.43 20.60 3.59
C PHE A 126 17.96 20.82 5.02
N GLU A 127 18.70 21.56 5.84
CA GLU A 127 18.30 21.91 7.21
C GLU A 127 16.97 22.66 7.24
N LYS A 128 16.78 23.67 6.38
CA LYS A 128 15.52 24.40 6.25
C LYS A 128 14.36 23.48 5.82
N PHE A 129 14.63 22.51 4.97
CA PHE A 129 13.63 21.53 4.56
C PHE A 129 13.23 20.63 5.73
N ILE A 130 14.19 20.15 6.49
CA ILE A 130 13.97 19.35 7.71
C ILE A 130 13.13 20.14 8.72
N ASP A 131 13.49 21.42 8.98
CA ASP A 131 12.70 22.28 9.88
C ASP A 131 11.24 22.41 9.41
N LYS A 132 11.04 22.56 8.11
CA LYS A 132 9.70 22.61 7.51
C LYS A 132 8.92 21.30 7.71
N LEU A 133 9.58 20.15 7.59
CA LEU A 133 8.97 18.85 7.86
C LEU A 133 8.57 18.72 9.34
N TYR A 134 9.45 19.09 10.26
CA TYR A 134 9.11 19.04 11.70
C TYR A 134 7.99 20.00 12.09
N ALA A 135 7.85 21.11 11.39
CA ALA A 135 6.74 22.06 11.60
C ALA A 135 5.38 21.58 11.04
N SER A 136 5.35 20.53 10.23
CA SER A 136 4.17 20.06 9.49
C SER A 136 3.13 19.31 10.31
N LYS A 137 3.39 19.06 11.61
CA LYS A 137 2.56 18.21 12.48
C LYS A 137 2.43 16.74 12.00
N ALA A 138 3.40 16.24 11.23
CA ALA A 138 3.49 14.83 10.92
C ALA A 138 3.59 14.00 12.20
N LYS A 139 2.95 12.82 12.24
CA LYS A 139 3.03 11.89 13.39
C LYS A 139 4.40 11.29 13.60
N GLY A 140 5.17 11.16 12.53
CA GLY A 140 6.52 10.64 12.57
C GLY A 140 7.28 10.94 11.28
N ILE A 141 8.58 11.16 11.40
CA ILE A 141 9.48 11.42 10.27
C ILE A 141 10.66 10.47 10.37
N LEU A 142 10.84 9.66 9.33
CA LEU A 142 11.98 8.77 9.15
C LEU A 142 12.85 9.29 8.01
N SER A 143 14.15 9.47 8.23
CA SER A 143 15.08 9.88 7.17
C SER A 143 15.99 8.72 6.80
N THR A 144 16.12 8.46 5.50
CA THR A 144 17.01 7.46 4.93
C THR A 144 17.80 8.07 3.78
N CYS A 145 19.10 7.76 3.70
CA CYS A 145 19.89 8.07 2.51
C CYS A 145 19.75 6.93 1.52
N SER A 146 19.46 7.22 0.24
CA SER A 146 19.65 6.23 -0.81
C SER A 146 21.14 6.06 -1.03
N SER A 147 21.64 4.87 -0.75
CA SER A 147 22.99 4.44 -1.18
C SER A 147 23.09 4.41 -2.69
#